data_0e4a92f6c89a73495c27b9493bdc0012
#
_entry.id   0e4a92f6c89a73495c27b9493bdc0012
#
_cell.length_a   1.000
_cell.length_b   1.000
_cell.length_c   1.000
_cell.angle_alpha   90.00
_cell.angle_beta   90.00
_cell.angle_gamma   90.00
#
_symmetry.space_group_name_H-M   'P 1'
#
loop_
_entity.id
_entity.type
_entity.pdbx_description
1 polymer ?
#
loop_
_entity_poly.entity_id
_entity_poly.type
_entity_poly.pdbx_seq_one_letter_code
_entity_poly.pdbx_strand_id
1 'polypeptide(L)'
;MDDPQPLFLVGNKRSGTSLLVRLLNRHPDIFVTHESDVIWLLYQLRNGWASTLRRYPWDGPLGLHATLGVCRNLLRERAAQSTAPEIPTLFRQIQEQVMCQGSRLRTVPDQRGLLWLGDKKPVQQCDPEIRPFLQQHFANARYLHIIRHPIAVVASMMVAARTWSRGVPPYWHGTADEIVERWAIHEEWVLDSKCVDQAPVHSVRLEDLTRAPAQTTRALFEFLGMALPPSVIADLTSEVTEPPSGKPRDIRLNIPARAQRIMDRYGYSADVS
;
A
#
# COMPACT_ATOMS: atom_id res chain seq x y z
N MET A 1 -27.88 1.36 2.93
CA MET A 1 -26.68 1.16 2.11
C MET A 1 -25.69 0.46 3.01
N ASP A 2 -25.08 -0.61 2.54
CA ASP A 2 -24.09 -1.34 3.32
C ASP A 2 -22.83 -0.49 3.49
N ASP A 3 -22.12 -0.69 4.61
CA ASP A 3 -20.86 0.00 4.84
C ASP A 3 -19.80 -0.44 3.80
N PRO A 4 -18.94 0.48 3.32
CA PRO A 4 -17.92 0.13 2.37
C PRO A 4 -16.97 -0.93 2.92
N GLN A 5 -16.59 -1.88 2.07
CA GLN A 5 -15.66 -2.94 2.45
C GLN A 5 -14.23 -2.40 2.58
N PRO A 6 -13.45 -2.88 3.57
CA PRO A 6 -12.08 -2.47 3.73
C PRO A 6 -11.16 -3.05 2.64
N LEU A 7 -10.30 -2.19 2.08
CA LEU A 7 -9.34 -2.53 1.04
C LEU A 7 -7.93 -2.09 1.45
N PHE A 8 -7.01 -3.01 1.54
CA PHE A 8 -5.63 -2.71 1.88
C PHE A 8 -4.69 -2.94 0.69
N LEU A 9 -3.87 -1.93 0.39
CA LEU A 9 -2.87 -2.02 -0.65
C LEU A 9 -1.50 -2.25 -0.03
N VAL A 10 -0.89 -3.36 -0.38
CA VAL A 10 0.38 -3.83 0.15
C VAL A 10 1.42 -4.01 -0.95
N GLY A 11 2.68 -4.04 -0.56
CA GLY A 11 3.82 -4.25 -1.44
C GLY A 11 5.03 -3.49 -0.96
N ASN A 12 6.17 -3.80 -1.53
CA ASN A 12 7.42 -3.13 -1.20
C ASN A 12 7.41 -1.66 -1.66
N LYS A 13 8.16 -0.82 -0.96
CA LYS A 13 8.44 0.53 -1.45
C LYS A 13 9.07 0.46 -2.84
N ARG A 14 8.72 1.39 -3.71
CA ARG A 14 9.18 1.46 -5.12
C ARG A 14 8.66 0.34 -6.04
N SER A 15 7.66 -0.44 -5.59
CA SER A 15 7.00 -1.46 -6.41
C SER A 15 5.78 -0.96 -7.19
N GLY A 16 5.48 0.34 -7.20
CA GLY A 16 4.35 0.88 -7.93
C GLY A 16 3.07 1.05 -7.10
N THR A 17 3.13 0.91 -5.77
CA THR A 17 1.96 1.06 -4.88
C THR A 17 1.22 2.39 -5.08
N SER A 18 1.93 3.50 -5.35
CA SER A 18 1.31 4.80 -5.63
C SER A 18 0.58 4.86 -6.97
N LEU A 19 1.07 4.13 -7.98
CA LEU A 19 0.39 3.98 -9.26
C LEU A 19 -0.94 3.24 -9.06
N LEU A 20 -0.91 2.16 -8.29
CA LEU A 20 -2.10 1.37 -7.98
C LEU A 20 -3.16 2.19 -7.25
N VAL A 21 -2.78 3.03 -6.27
CA VAL A 21 -3.72 3.96 -5.60
C VAL A 21 -4.37 4.91 -6.60
N ARG A 22 -3.58 5.54 -7.49
CA ARG A 22 -4.13 6.46 -8.48
C ARG A 22 -5.11 5.77 -9.41
N LEU A 23 -4.78 4.56 -9.84
CA LEU A 23 -5.63 3.75 -10.70
C LEU A 23 -6.98 3.43 -10.04
N LEU A 24 -6.94 2.93 -8.82
CA LEU A 24 -8.16 2.59 -8.07
C LEU A 24 -9.03 3.80 -7.80
N ASN A 25 -8.42 4.90 -7.37
CA ASN A 25 -9.13 6.13 -7.06
C ASN A 25 -9.78 6.80 -8.29
N ARG A 26 -9.63 6.31 -9.50
CA ARG A 26 -10.39 6.73 -10.68
C ARG A 26 -11.78 6.12 -10.73
N HIS A 27 -12.00 5.02 -10.04
CA HIS A 27 -13.33 4.44 -9.93
C HIS A 27 -14.16 5.23 -8.91
N PRO A 28 -15.40 5.65 -9.24
CA PRO A 28 -16.21 6.47 -8.35
C PRO A 28 -16.52 5.80 -7.00
N ASP A 29 -16.61 4.49 -6.97
CA ASP A 29 -17.02 3.72 -5.79
C ASP A 29 -15.82 3.17 -4.99
N ILE A 30 -14.61 3.62 -5.29
CA ILE A 30 -13.39 3.25 -4.56
C ILE A 30 -12.69 4.49 -4.04
N PHE A 31 -12.31 4.48 -2.77
CA PHE A 31 -11.39 5.46 -2.21
C PHE A 31 -10.30 4.80 -1.40
N VAL A 32 -9.04 5.08 -1.73
CA VAL A 32 -7.86 4.59 -1.02
C VAL A 32 -6.97 5.75 -0.64
N THR A 33 -6.67 5.90 0.64
CA THR A 33 -5.69 6.89 1.12
C THR A 33 -4.26 6.46 0.79
N HIS A 34 -3.39 7.45 0.69
CA HIS A 34 -2.00 7.24 0.33
C HIS A 34 -1.09 7.55 1.53
N GLU A 35 -0.52 6.51 2.13
CA GLU A 35 0.43 6.60 3.25
C GLU A 35 -0.13 7.41 4.43
N SER A 36 -1.39 7.14 4.78
CA SER A 36 -2.12 7.87 5.81
C SER A 36 -1.70 7.49 7.23
N ASP A 37 -1.04 6.36 7.41
CA ASP A 37 -0.73 5.74 8.71
C ASP A 37 -1.97 5.45 9.59
N VAL A 38 -3.18 5.48 9.03
CA VAL A 38 -4.43 5.30 9.78
C VAL A 38 -4.46 3.96 10.52
N ILE A 39 -4.07 2.88 9.87
CA ILE A 39 -4.05 1.55 10.49
C ILE A 39 -3.10 1.52 11.68
N TRP A 40 -1.92 2.10 11.52
CA TRP A 40 -0.94 2.20 12.58
C TRP A 40 -1.44 3.02 13.78
N LEU A 41 -2.10 4.13 13.52
CA LEU A 41 -2.70 4.97 14.56
C LEU A 41 -3.82 4.24 15.30
N LEU A 42 -4.66 3.49 14.60
CA LEU A 42 -5.74 2.69 15.21
C LEU A 42 -5.17 1.52 16.04
N TYR A 43 -4.12 0.86 15.53
CA TYR A 43 -3.41 -0.18 16.27
C TYR A 43 -2.82 0.37 17.58
N GLN A 44 -2.17 1.53 17.54
CA GLN A 44 -1.63 2.18 18.73
C GLN A 44 -2.70 2.61 19.71
N LEU A 45 -3.81 3.14 19.22
CA LEU A 45 -4.94 3.50 20.04
C LEU A 45 -5.45 2.31 20.86
N ARG A 46 -5.48 1.13 20.25
CA ARG A 46 -5.97 -0.10 20.90
C ARG A 46 -4.95 -0.71 21.87
N ASN A 47 -3.68 -0.70 21.52
CA ASN A 47 -2.62 -1.44 22.22
C ASN A 47 -1.69 -0.57 23.08
N GLY A 48 -1.97 0.73 23.16
CA GLY A 48 -1.12 1.69 23.89
C GLY A 48 0.06 2.22 23.07
N TRP A 49 0.39 3.48 23.30
CA TRP A 49 1.36 4.28 22.51
C TRP A 49 2.83 3.89 22.68
N ALA A 50 3.16 2.99 23.60
CA ALA A 50 4.51 2.92 24.14
C ALA A 50 5.54 2.15 23.30
N SER A 51 5.13 1.16 22.50
CA SER A 51 6.11 0.22 21.90
C SER A 51 6.43 0.48 20.43
N THR A 52 5.54 1.11 19.72
CA THR A 52 5.42 1.02 18.27
C THR A 52 5.98 2.21 17.51
N LEU A 53 6.11 3.37 18.13
CA LEU A 53 6.75 4.56 17.54
C LEU A 53 8.21 4.34 17.10
N ARG A 54 8.88 3.30 17.64
CA ARG A 54 10.28 3.00 17.32
C ARG A 54 10.46 2.15 16.08
N ARG A 55 9.45 1.40 15.65
CA ARG A 55 9.60 0.40 14.58
C ARG A 55 9.37 0.98 13.19
N TYR A 56 8.51 1.96 13.09
CA TYR A 56 8.28 2.73 11.87
C TYR A 56 8.61 4.19 12.16
N PRO A 57 9.91 4.54 12.14
CA PRO A 57 10.26 5.95 12.21
C PRO A 57 9.54 6.66 11.07
N TRP A 58 8.86 7.70 11.40
CA TRP A 58 8.03 8.53 10.56
C TRP A 58 8.61 8.70 9.17
N ASP A 59 7.97 8.11 8.18
CA ASP A 59 8.42 8.09 6.79
C ASP A 59 8.29 9.45 6.08
N GLY A 60 8.33 10.51 6.83
CA GLY A 60 8.34 11.87 6.31
C GLY A 60 6.95 12.53 6.27
N PRO A 61 6.95 13.84 6.07
CA PRO A 61 5.87 14.74 6.46
C PRO A 61 4.67 14.80 5.50
N LEU A 62 4.57 14.00 4.44
CA LEU A 62 3.67 14.32 3.33
C LEU A 62 2.25 13.74 3.42
N GLY A 63 2.05 12.58 4.03
CA GLY A 63 0.72 11.97 4.19
C GLY A 63 0.16 12.13 5.61
N LEU A 64 1.06 12.14 6.55
CA LEU A 64 0.77 12.08 7.98
C LEU A 64 0.10 13.34 8.53
N HIS A 65 0.42 14.54 8.02
CA HIS A 65 -0.07 15.78 8.63
C HIS A 65 -1.57 15.96 8.54
N ALA A 66 -2.18 15.66 7.40
CA ALA A 66 -3.63 15.75 7.25
C ALA A 66 -4.32 14.68 8.11
N THR A 67 -3.86 13.43 8.01
CA THR A 67 -4.44 12.30 8.75
C THR A 67 -4.24 12.44 10.26
N LEU A 68 -3.09 12.90 10.73
CA LEU A 68 -2.85 13.19 12.14
C LEU A 68 -3.73 14.30 12.68
N GLY A 69 -3.94 15.35 11.89
CA GLY A 69 -4.86 16.43 12.27
C GLY A 69 -6.27 15.90 12.49
N VAL A 70 -6.78 15.13 11.51
CA VAL A 70 -8.08 14.46 11.59
C VAL A 70 -8.15 13.50 12.78
N CYS A 71 -7.16 12.61 12.93
CA CYS A 71 -7.11 11.65 14.03
C CYS A 71 -7.09 12.36 15.40
N ARG A 72 -6.28 13.40 15.57
CA ARG A 72 -6.22 14.16 16.83
C ARG A 72 -7.55 14.78 17.20
N ASN A 73 -8.25 15.37 16.23
CA ASN A 73 -9.54 16.00 16.48
C ASN A 73 -10.59 14.96 16.84
N LEU A 74 -10.71 13.89 16.07
CA LEU A 74 -11.63 12.79 16.36
C LEU A 74 -11.35 12.11 17.72
N LEU A 75 -10.08 11.92 18.06
CA LEU A 75 -9.70 11.33 19.35
C LEU A 75 -10.00 12.26 20.52
N ARG A 76 -9.83 13.60 20.36
CA ARG A 76 -10.20 14.58 21.37
C ARG A 76 -11.71 14.65 21.59
N GLU A 77 -12.47 14.69 20.51
CA GLU A 77 -13.94 14.68 20.58
C GLU A 77 -14.47 13.43 21.27
N ARG A 78 -13.83 12.27 21.03
CA ARG A 78 -14.26 10.99 21.63
C ARG A 78 -13.69 10.69 22.99
N ALA A 79 -12.55 11.27 23.38
CA ALA A 79 -12.05 11.19 24.75
C ALA A 79 -13.05 11.83 25.76
N ALA A 80 -13.92 12.72 25.27
CA ALA A 80 -15.03 13.27 26.03
C ALA A 80 -16.27 12.34 26.09
N GLN A 81 -16.30 11.25 25.30
CA GLN A 81 -17.39 10.27 25.26
C GLN A 81 -16.95 8.99 25.98
N SER A 82 -17.76 8.52 26.92
CA SER A 82 -17.44 7.39 27.82
C SER A 82 -17.37 6.02 27.15
N THR A 83 -17.60 5.90 25.84
CA THR A 83 -17.58 4.64 25.09
C THR A 83 -16.42 4.59 24.11
N ALA A 84 -15.59 3.55 24.21
CA ALA A 84 -14.53 3.31 23.21
C ALA A 84 -15.18 3.01 21.85
N PRO A 85 -14.82 3.76 20.78
CA PRO A 85 -15.38 3.53 19.47
C PRO A 85 -14.90 2.22 18.88
N GLU A 86 -15.73 1.58 18.07
CA GLU A 86 -15.31 0.43 17.27
C GLU A 86 -14.28 0.84 16.22
N ILE A 87 -13.23 0.05 16.08
CA ILE A 87 -12.10 0.34 15.15
C ILE A 87 -12.56 0.52 13.71
N PRO A 88 -13.44 -0.31 13.12
CA PRO A 88 -13.94 -0.11 11.76
C PRO A 88 -14.69 1.22 11.59
N THR A 89 -15.48 1.61 12.57
CA THR A 89 -16.19 2.89 12.56
C THR A 89 -15.22 4.08 12.57
N LEU A 90 -14.18 4.02 13.41
CA LEU A 90 -13.13 5.04 13.43
C LEU A 90 -12.35 5.11 12.12
N PHE A 91 -11.99 3.96 11.56
CA PHE A 91 -11.32 3.88 10.27
C PHE A 91 -12.15 4.62 9.20
N ARG A 92 -13.43 4.29 9.09
CA ARG A 92 -14.33 4.95 8.12
C ARG A 92 -14.38 6.45 8.33
N GLN A 93 -14.63 6.92 9.55
CA GLN A 93 -14.75 8.36 9.85
C GLN A 93 -13.46 9.13 9.54
N ILE A 94 -12.29 8.55 9.83
CA ILE A 94 -11.00 9.15 9.48
C ILE A 94 -10.86 9.26 7.97
N GLN A 95 -11.17 8.19 7.24
CA GLN A 95 -11.05 8.16 5.79
C GLN A 95 -12.01 9.14 5.12
N GLU A 96 -13.25 9.23 5.58
CA GLU A 96 -14.25 10.18 5.08
C GLU A 96 -13.77 11.63 5.28
N GLN A 97 -13.22 11.96 6.45
CA GLN A 97 -12.68 13.30 6.70
C GLN A 97 -11.45 13.60 5.85
N VAL A 98 -10.54 12.63 5.68
CA VAL A 98 -9.38 12.79 4.79
C VAL A 98 -9.84 13.01 3.35
N MET A 99 -10.86 12.30 2.92
CA MET A 99 -11.47 12.47 1.59
C MET A 99 -12.05 13.88 1.41
N CYS A 100 -12.79 14.37 2.40
CA CYS A 100 -13.40 15.73 2.37
C CYS A 100 -12.36 16.86 2.37
N GLN A 101 -11.19 16.65 2.99
CA GLN A 101 -10.11 17.64 3.03
C GLN A 101 -9.33 17.76 1.72
N GLY A 102 -9.70 17.00 0.71
CA GLY A 102 -9.10 17.03 -0.61
C GLY A 102 -7.72 16.35 -0.62
N SER A 103 -7.69 15.06 -0.77
CA SER A 103 -6.44 14.41 -1.15
C SER A 103 -6.05 14.93 -2.53
N ARG A 104 -4.80 15.39 -2.70
CA ARG A 104 -4.24 15.86 -4.00
C ARG A 104 -4.32 14.82 -5.12
N LEU A 105 -4.82 13.64 -4.82
CA LEU A 105 -4.87 12.49 -5.71
C LEU A 105 -6.24 12.28 -6.34
N ARG A 106 -7.25 13.12 -6.02
CA ARG A 106 -8.60 12.88 -6.49
C ARG A 106 -9.54 14.10 -6.52
N THR A 107 -10.44 14.13 -7.52
CA THR A 107 -11.77 14.71 -7.39
C THR A 107 -12.57 13.89 -6.36
N VAL A 108 -13.05 14.52 -5.30
CA VAL A 108 -13.85 13.87 -4.25
C VAL A 108 -15.05 13.17 -4.90
N PRO A 109 -15.25 11.85 -4.71
CA PRO A 109 -16.48 11.22 -5.18
C PRO A 109 -17.65 11.75 -4.40
N ASP A 110 -18.81 11.67 -4.99
CA ASP A 110 -20.06 11.75 -4.22
C ASP A 110 -19.97 10.68 -3.12
N GLN A 111 -20.04 11.10 -1.85
CA GLN A 111 -19.87 10.21 -0.67
C GLN A 111 -20.96 9.11 -0.61
N ARG A 112 -21.95 9.18 -1.49
CA ARG A 112 -23.05 8.24 -1.59
C ARG A 112 -22.66 7.07 -2.46
N GLY A 113 -22.29 5.94 -1.84
CA GLY A 113 -22.18 4.66 -2.53
C GLY A 113 -20.78 4.10 -2.71
N LEU A 114 -19.79 4.50 -1.89
CA LEU A 114 -18.52 3.81 -1.89
C LEU A 114 -18.71 2.31 -1.58
N LEU A 115 -18.17 1.45 -2.44
CA LEU A 115 -18.11 0.01 -2.23
C LEU A 115 -16.83 -0.39 -1.50
N TRP A 116 -15.75 0.34 -1.75
CA TRP A 116 -14.45 0.07 -1.17
C TRP A 116 -13.82 1.30 -0.55
N LEU A 117 -13.38 1.15 0.69
CA LEU A 117 -12.67 2.18 1.44
C LEU A 117 -11.35 1.62 1.95
N GLY A 118 -10.24 2.21 1.54
CA GLY A 118 -8.95 1.60 1.76
C GLY A 118 -7.83 2.51 2.22
N ASP A 119 -6.73 1.88 2.60
CA ASP A 119 -5.47 2.54 2.90
C ASP A 119 -4.29 1.84 2.22
N LYS A 120 -3.33 2.65 1.79
CA LYS A 120 -2.06 2.18 1.26
C LYS A 120 -0.92 2.65 2.14
N LYS A 121 -0.30 1.72 2.84
CA LYS A 121 1.02 1.90 3.43
C LYS A 121 1.89 0.71 3.06
N PRO A 122 3.01 0.93 2.35
CA PRO A 122 3.87 -0.19 1.97
C PRO A 122 4.20 -1.07 3.17
N VAL A 123 4.02 -2.37 3.02
CA VAL A 123 4.30 -3.47 3.95
C VAL A 123 3.59 -3.45 5.30
N GLN A 124 3.10 -2.33 5.78
CA GLN A 124 2.53 -2.19 7.13
C GLN A 124 1.37 -3.16 7.38
N GLN A 125 0.43 -3.28 6.43
CA GLN A 125 -0.74 -4.14 6.59
C GLN A 125 -0.43 -5.64 6.52
N CYS A 126 0.78 -6.01 6.14
CA CYS A 126 1.27 -7.40 6.18
C CYS A 126 2.28 -7.65 7.30
N ASP A 127 2.62 -6.63 8.10
CA ASP A 127 3.51 -6.80 9.24
C ASP A 127 2.93 -7.82 10.22
N PRO A 128 3.70 -8.84 10.64
CA PRO A 128 3.26 -9.87 11.58
C PRO A 128 2.68 -9.32 12.89
N GLU A 129 3.10 -8.13 13.32
CA GLU A 129 2.56 -7.45 14.50
C GLU A 129 1.17 -6.85 14.25
N ILE A 130 0.93 -6.34 13.04
CA ILE A 130 -0.32 -5.66 12.67
C ILE A 130 -1.39 -6.65 12.17
N ARG A 131 -1.00 -7.75 11.55
CA ARG A 131 -1.94 -8.73 10.98
C ARG A 131 -3.02 -9.21 11.95
N PRO A 132 -2.73 -9.64 13.20
CA PRO A 132 -3.78 -10.08 14.12
C PRO A 132 -4.82 -9.00 14.42
N PHE A 133 -4.37 -7.74 14.51
CA PHE A 133 -5.27 -6.60 14.67
C PHE A 133 -6.19 -6.41 13.44
N LEU A 134 -5.64 -6.53 12.23
CA LEU A 134 -6.44 -6.44 11.01
C LEU A 134 -7.44 -7.60 10.89
N GLN A 135 -7.03 -8.81 11.21
CA GLN A 135 -7.92 -9.98 11.22
C GLN A 135 -9.07 -9.82 12.22
N GLN A 136 -8.77 -9.28 13.41
CA GLN A 136 -9.78 -9.06 14.43
C GLN A 136 -10.81 -8.00 14.05
N HIS A 137 -10.37 -6.90 13.43
CA HIS A 137 -11.21 -5.73 13.20
C HIS A 137 -11.70 -5.58 11.76
N PHE A 138 -11.06 -6.23 10.81
CA PHE A 138 -11.33 -6.12 9.37
C PHE A 138 -11.35 -7.50 8.69
N ALA A 139 -12.08 -8.45 9.28
CA ALA A 139 -12.12 -9.85 8.82
C ALA A 139 -12.58 -10.01 7.37
N ASN A 140 -13.36 -9.08 6.82
CA ASN A 140 -13.83 -9.04 5.44
C ASN A 140 -12.94 -8.21 4.49
N ALA A 141 -11.77 -7.76 4.96
CA ALA A 141 -10.87 -6.97 4.13
C ALA A 141 -10.35 -7.76 2.93
N ARG A 142 -10.20 -7.08 1.79
CA ARG A 142 -9.43 -7.60 0.65
C ARG A 142 -8.08 -6.88 0.56
N TYR A 143 -7.10 -7.60 0.04
CA TYR A 143 -5.73 -7.10 -0.11
C TYR A 143 -5.34 -7.08 -1.58
N LEU A 144 -4.85 -5.96 -2.05
CA LEU A 144 -4.21 -5.83 -3.35
C LEU A 144 -2.71 -5.70 -3.15
N HIS A 145 -1.99 -6.67 -3.67
CA HIS A 145 -0.55 -6.72 -3.57
C HIS A 145 0.08 -6.36 -4.92
N ILE A 146 1.02 -5.41 -4.91
CA ILE A 146 1.83 -5.11 -6.07
C ILE A 146 3.29 -5.42 -5.78
N ILE A 147 3.84 -6.33 -6.58
CA ILE A 147 5.24 -6.76 -6.51
C ILE A 147 6.01 -6.22 -7.73
N ARG A 148 7.27 -5.97 -7.54
CA ARG A 148 8.22 -5.57 -8.57
C ARG A 148 9.52 -6.35 -8.42
N HIS A 149 10.19 -6.58 -9.55
CA HIS A 149 11.50 -7.24 -9.57
C HIS A 149 12.49 -6.60 -8.58
N PRO A 150 13.14 -7.38 -7.69
CA PRO A 150 13.97 -6.81 -6.61
C PRO A 150 15.12 -5.93 -7.12
N ILE A 151 15.77 -6.30 -8.21
CA ILE A 151 16.82 -5.47 -8.84
C ILE A 151 16.26 -4.09 -9.24
N ALA A 152 15.05 -4.05 -9.80
CA ALA A 152 14.41 -2.80 -10.18
C ALA A 152 13.98 -1.96 -8.96
N VAL A 153 13.62 -2.61 -7.84
CA VAL A 153 13.36 -1.94 -6.57
C VAL A 153 14.64 -1.32 -6.02
N VAL A 154 15.74 -2.08 -5.97
CA VAL A 154 17.07 -1.58 -5.54
C VAL A 154 17.48 -0.38 -6.38
N ALA A 155 17.46 -0.51 -7.70
CA ALA A 155 17.80 0.58 -8.61
C ALA A 155 16.98 1.85 -8.33
N SER A 156 15.65 1.69 -8.17
CA SER A 156 14.75 2.80 -7.87
C SER A 156 15.00 3.43 -6.50
N MET A 157 15.37 2.64 -5.48
CA MET A 157 15.72 3.15 -4.16
C MET A 157 17.03 3.93 -4.20
N MET A 158 18.06 3.40 -4.86
CA MET A 158 19.35 4.09 -5.00
C MET A 158 19.23 5.43 -5.72
N VAL A 159 18.42 5.51 -6.78
CA VAL A 159 18.13 6.77 -7.46
C VAL A 159 17.39 7.73 -6.52
N ALA A 160 16.36 7.28 -5.84
CA ALA A 160 15.59 8.11 -4.93
C ALA A 160 16.45 8.63 -3.77
N ALA A 161 17.36 7.82 -3.24
CA ALA A 161 18.30 8.22 -2.19
C ALA A 161 19.22 9.38 -2.61
N ARG A 162 19.56 9.46 -3.91
CA ARG A 162 20.41 10.53 -4.45
C ARG A 162 19.65 11.81 -4.81
N THR A 163 18.36 11.67 -5.15
CA THR A 163 17.57 12.77 -5.74
C THR A 163 16.62 13.46 -4.75
N TRP A 164 16.34 12.86 -3.61
CA TRP A 164 15.45 13.45 -2.62
C TRP A 164 16.13 14.55 -1.82
N SER A 165 15.73 15.78 -2.08
CA SER A 165 16.29 17.00 -1.44
C SER A 165 15.91 17.18 0.04
N ARG A 166 14.99 16.40 0.59
CA ARG A 166 14.45 16.55 1.97
C ARG A 166 15.02 15.57 2.98
N GLY A 167 16.14 14.95 2.66
CA GLY A 167 16.69 13.85 3.48
C GLY A 167 16.00 12.52 3.18
N VAL A 168 16.81 11.48 3.06
CA VAL A 168 16.32 10.11 2.80
C VAL A 168 16.08 9.44 4.15
N PRO A 169 14.89 8.88 4.39
CA PRO A 169 14.64 8.13 5.61
C PRO A 169 15.70 7.03 5.84
N PRO A 170 16.12 6.78 7.08
CA PRO A 170 17.21 5.83 7.38
C PRO A 170 17.06 4.44 6.75
N TYR A 171 15.83 3.95 6.64
CA TYR A 171 15.55 2.63 6.04
C TYR A 171 15.69 2.58 4.50
N TRP A 172 15.93 3.71 3.83
CA TRP A 172 16.28 3.76 2.41
C TRP A 172 17.80 3.66 2.21
N HIS A 173 18.56 3.87 3.29
CA HIS A 173 19.98 3.63 3.31
C HIS A 173 20.27 2.14 3.45
N GLY A 174 21.37 1.73 2.91
CA GLY A 174 21.84 0.37 2.96
C GLY A 174 22.48 -0.04 1.64
N THR A 175 23.20 -1.13 1.70
CA THR A 175 23.75 -1.78 0.52
C THR A 175 22.63 -2.36 -0.34
N ALA A 176 22.93 -2.64 -1.58
CA ALA A 176 22.00 -3.30 -2.49
C ALA A 176 21.49 -4.64 -1.94
N ASP A 177 22.37 -5.41 -1.30
CA ASP A 177 22.04 -6.71 -0.70
C ASP A 177 21.10 -6.57 0.50
N GLU A 178 21.30 -5.56 1.35
CA GLU A 178 20.37 -5.28 2.47
C GLU A 178 18.99 -4.85 1.97
N ILE A 179 18.90 -4.12 0.86
CA ILE A 179 17.62 -3.75 0.26
C ILE A 179 16.91 -5.00 -0.28
N VAL A 180 17.62 -5.91 -0.94
CA VAL A 180 17.05 -7.18 -1.43
C VAL A 180 16.57 -8.06 -0.28
N GLU A 181 17.36 -8.15 0.80
CA GLU A 181 16.97 -8.93 1.98
C GLU A 181 15.68 -8.36 2.61
N ARG A 182 15.58 -7.04 2.78
CA ARG A 182 14.35 -6.40 3.27
C ARG A 182 13.17 -6.62 2.31
N TRP A 183 13.42 -6.54 0.99
CA TRP A 183 12.40 -6.84 -0.01
C TRP A 183 11.85 -8.25 0.19
N ALA A 184 12.74 -9.24 0.36
CA ALA A 184 12.35 -10.63 0.55
C ALA A 184 11.56 -10.85 1.85
N ILE A 185 11.99 -10.24 2.96
CA ILE A 185 11.26 -10.31 4.23
C ILE A 185 9.83 -9.77 4.08
N HIS A 186 9.67 -8.63 3.43
CA HIS A 186 8.35 -8.04 3.25
C HIS A 186 7.45 -8.86 2.32
N GLU A 187 8.01 -9.47 1.28
CA GLU A 187 7.26 -10.37 0.41
C GLU A 187 6.84 -11.67 1.14
N GLU A 188 7.69 -12.19 2.03
CA GLU A 188 7.30 -13.31 2.90
C GLU A 188 6.10 -12.94 3.78
N TRP A 189 6.05 -11.73 4.36
CA TRP A 189 4.89 -11.29 5.13
C TRP A 189 3.60 -11.27 4.31
N VAL A 190 3.68 -10.87 3.03
CA VAL A 190 2.51 -10.92 2.13
C VAL A 190 2.12 -12.38 1.84
N LEU A 191 3.09 -13.24 1.59
CA LEU A 191 2.85 -14.66 1.35
C LEU A 191 2.25 -15.35 2.57
N ASP A 192 2.71 -15.03 3.77
CA ASP A 192 2.15 -15.53 5.02
C ASP A 192 0.69 -15.10 5.18
N SER A 193 0.38 -13.83 4.94
CA SER A 193 -1.00 -13.34 4.96
C SER A 193 -1.91 -14.11 4.02
N LYS A 194 -1.42 -14.43 2.81
CA LYS A 194 -2.17 -15.18 1.80
C LYS A 194 -2.31 -16.67 2.14
N CYS A 195 -1.21 -17.29 2.57
CA CYS A 195 -1.15 -18.76 2.69
C CYS A 195 -1.46 -19.25 4.10
N VAL A 196 -1.02 -18.53 5.13
CA VAL A 196 -1.21 -18.89 6.54
C VAL A 196 -2.54 -18.33 7.05
N ASP A 197 -2.78 -17.06 6.81
CA ASP A 197 -3.99 -16.38 7.31
C ASP A 197 -5.18 -16.54 6.36
N GLN A 198 -4.98 -17.13 5.17
CA GLN A 198 -5.99 -17.28 4.12
C GLN A 198 -6.70 -15.97 3.75
N ALA A 199 -6.01 -14.86 3.91
CA ALA A 199 -6.53 -13.56 3.51
C ALA A 199 -6.77 -13.50 2.00
N PRO A 200 -7.85 -12.89 1.54
CA PRO A 200 -8.11 -12.72 0.10
C PRO A 200 -7.15 -11.69 -0.50
N VAL A 201 -6.01 -12.16 -1.01
CA VAL A 201 -4.94 -11.35 -1.61
C VAL A 201 -4.89 -11.58 -3.11
N HIS A 202 -5.02 -10.50 -3.90
CA HIS A 202 -4.74 -10.50 -5.33
C HIS A 202 -3.37 -9.86 -5.59
N SER A 203 -2.44 -10.62 -6.18
CA SER A 203 -1.09 -10.15 -6.47
C SER A 203 -0.93 -9.74 -7.93
N VAL A 204 -0.36 -8.56 -8.15
CA VAL A 204 -0.09 -7.98 -9.47
C VAL A 204 1.39 -7.67 -9.59
N ARG A 205 2.04 -8.10 -10.69
CA ARG A 205 3.39 -7.65 -11.01
C ARG A 205 3.32 -6.27 -11.66
N LEU A 206 4.18 -5.35 -11.23
CA LEU A 206 4.26 -4.02 -11.87
C LEU A 206 4.57 -4.15 -13.36
N GLU A 207 5.42 -5.12 -13.72
CA GLU A 207 5.81 -5.40 -15.09
C GLU A 207 4.62 -5.83 -15.96
N ASP A 208 3.69 -6.62 -15.41
CA ASP A 208 2.48 -7.03 -16.12
C ASP A 208 1.49 -5.87 -16.24
N LEU A 209 1.37 -5.06 -15.19
CA LEU A 209 0.55 -3.85 -15.23
C LEU A 209 1.04 -2.84 -16.28
N THR A 210 2.35 -2.76 -16.50
CA THR A 210 2.92 -1.86 -17.50
C THR A 210 2.88 -2.44 -18.93
N ARG A 211 2.99 -3.76 -19.07
CA ARG A 211 2.97 -4.45 -20.36
C ARG A 211 1.57 -4.64 -20.92
N ALA A 212 0.63 -5.00 -20.06
CA ALA A 212 -0.76 -5.31 -20.42
C ALA A 212 -1.75 -4.60 -19.47
N PRO A 213 -1.77 -3.25 -19.43
CA PRO A 213 -2.50 -2.48 -18.42
C PRO A 213 -3.99 -2.80 -18.39
N ALA A 214 -4.64 -2.91 -19.53
CA ALA A 214 -6.08 -3.16 -19.60
C ALA A 214 -6.45 -4.56 -19.07
N GLN A 215 -5.66 -5.58 -19.41
CA GLN A 215 -5.90 -6.95 -18.95
C GLN A 215 -5.65 -7.08 -17.45
N THR A 216 -4.52 -6.56 -16.99
CA THR A 216 -4.12 -6.64 -15.57
C THR A 216 -5.11 -5.88 -14.68
N THR A 217 -5.54 -4.70 -15.13
CA THR A 217 -6.54 -3.92 -14.38
C THR A 217 -7.89 -4.61 -14.37
N ARG A 218 -8.31 -5.25 -15.46
CA ARG A 218 -9.57 -6.01 -15.47
C ARG A 218 -9.57 -7.11 -14.42
N ALA A 219 -8.52 -7.92 -14.35
CA ALA A 219 -8.39 -8.99 -13.34
C ALA A 219 -8.43 -8.43 -11.90
N LEU A 220 -7.85 -7.25 -11.68
CA LEU A 220 -7.89 -6.57 -10.40
C LEU A 220 -9.33 -6.15 -10.01
N PHE A 221 -10.09 -5.56 -10.94
CA PHE A 221 -11.47 -5.16 -10.68
C PHE A 221 -12.40 -6.36 -10.54
N GLU A 222 -12.18 -7.43 -11.31
CA GLU A 222 -12.88 -8.72 -11.14
C GLU A 222 -12.66 -9.29 -9.73
N PHE A 223 -11.43 -9.24 -9.22
CA PHE A 223 -11.15 -9.64 -7.84
C PHE A 223 -11.92 -8.78 -6.82
N LEU A 224 -12.12 -7.51 -7.09
CA LEU A 224 -12.94 -6.62 -6.24
C LEU A 224 -14.46 -6.84 -6.44
N GLY A 225 -14.87 -7.66 -7.40
CA GLY A 225 -16.27 -7.86 -7.74
C GLY A 225 -16.91 -6.66 -8.44
N MET A 226 -16.10 -5.89 -9.17
CA MET A 226 -16.52 -4.65 -9.81
C MET A 226 -16.34 -4.68 -11.32
N ALA A 227 -17.20 -3.99 -12.03
CA ALA A 227 -17.00 -3.72 -13.45
C ALA A 227 -15.91 -2.66 -13.63
N LEU A 228 -15.05 -2.84 -14.63
CA LEU A 228 -14.04 -1.84 -14.99
C LEU A 228 -14.65 -0.82 -15.97
N PRO A 229 -14.83 0.46 -15.58
CA PRO A 229 -15.39 1.46 -16.46
C PRO A 229 -14.51 1.73 -17.68
N PRO A 230 -15.08 1.93 -18.89
CA PRO A 230 -14.31 2.25 -20.08
C PRO A 230 -13.43 3.50 -19.93
N SER A 231 -13.88 4.49 -19.17
CA SER A 231 -13.12 5.71 -18.85
C SER A 231 -11.82 5.42 -18.10
N VAL A 232 -11.83 4.46 -17.17
CA VAL A 232 -10.63 4.05 -16.45
C VAL A 232 -9.63 3.39 -17.39
N ILE A 233 -10.10 2.60 -18.37
CA ILE A 233 -9.24 1.97 -19.39
C ILE A 233 -8.57 3.03 -20.27
N ALA A 234 -9.32 4.01 -20.73
CA ALA A 234 -8.79 5.07 -21.60
C ALA A 234 -7.67 5.86 -20.92
N ASP A 235 -7.85 6.14 -19.65
CA ASP A 235 -6.86 6.88 -18.84
C ASP A 235 -5.61 6.05 -18.51
N LEU A 236 -5.73 4.73 -18.40
CA LEU A 236 -4.62 3.82 -18.10
C LEU A 236 -3.49 3.89 -19.11
N THR A 237 -3.83 3.98 -20.39
CA THR A 237 -2.84 4.02 -21.47
C THR A 237 -1.98 5.29 -21.45
N SER A 238 -2.47 6.37 -20.84
CA SER A 238 -1.74 7.63 -20.71
C SER A 238 -0.86 7.72 -19.47
N GLU A 239 -1.18 7.01 -18.40
CA GLU A 239 -0.46 7.08 -17.12
C GLU A 239 0.49 5.93 -16.84
N VAL A 240 0.20 4.76 -17.40
CA VAL A 240 1.08 3.59 -17.27
C VAL A 240 2.15 3.69 -18.35
N THR A 241 3.06 4.61 -18.18
CA THR A 241 4.30 4.64 -18.96
C THR A 241 5.24 3.56 -18.41
N GLU A 242 5.95 2.87 -19.29
CA GLU A 242 7.04 2.00 -18.87
C GLU A 242 7.93 2.75 -17.87
N PRO A 243 8.30 2.10 -16.76
CA PRO A 243 9.24 2.72 -15.83
C PRO A 243 10.49 3.09 -16.66
N PRO A 244 11.04 4.31 -16.46
CA PRO A 244 12.19 4.75 -17.23
C PRO A 244 13.26 3.66 -17.25
N SER A 245 13.63 3.24 -18.41
CA SER A 245 14.59 2.15 -18.69
C SER A 245 16.02 2.46 -18.26
N GLY A 246 16.23 3.47 -17.45
CA GLY A 246 17.49 3.77 -16.76
C GLY A 246 17.80 2.75 -15.68
N LYS A 247 17.88 1.47 -16.06
CA LYS A 247 18.44 0.43 -15.19
C LYS A 247 19.91 0.78 -14.96
N PRO A 248 20.38 0.85 -13.71
CA PRO A 248 21.80 0.72 -13.48
C PRO A 248 22.18 -0.70 -13.95
N ARG A 249 22.80 -0.79 -15.12
CA ARG A 249 23.21 -2.07 -15.75
C ARG A 249 24.30 -2.79 -14.93
N ASP A 250 24.84 -2.15 -13.90
CA ASP A 250 26.02 -2.62 -13.16
C ASP A 250 25.75 -2.91 -11.69
N ILE A 251 24.50 -3.11 -11.28
CA ILE A 251 24.21 -3.54 -9.90
C ILE A 251 24.47 -5.04 -9.82
N ARG A 252 25.63 -5.41 -9.29
CA ARG A 252 25.87 -6.79 -8.86
C ARG A 252 25.18 -7.00 -7.52
N LEU A 253 24.23 -7.91 -7.50
CA LEU A 253 23.49 -8.30 -6.30
C LEU A 253 23.85 -9.73 -5.94
N ASN A 254 24.12 -9.94 -4.68
CA ASN A 254 24.04 -11.28 -4.11
C ASN A 254 22.58 -11.54 -3.75
N ILE A 255 21.88 -12.34 -4.57
CA ILE A 255 20.47 -12.65 -4.33
C ILE A 255 20.41 -13.76 -3.28
N PRO A 256 19.92 -13.49 -2.06
CA PRO A 256 19.82 -14.49 -1.02
C PRO A 256 18.80 -15.56 -1.41
N ALA A 257 18.97 -16.79 -0.93
CA ALA A 257 18.09 -17.92 -1.25
C ALA A 257 16.60 -17.64 -0.96
N ARG A 258 16.34 -16.81 0.07
CA ARG A 258 15.00 -16.32 0.39
C ARG A 258 14.41 -15.52 -0.77
N ALA A 259 15.14 -14.54 -1.27
CA ALA A 259 14.69 -13.71 -2.39
C ALA A 259 14.52 -14.53 -3.68
N GLN A 260 15.44 -15.50 -3.93
CA GLN A 260 15.34 -16.38 -5.09
C GLN A 260 14.04 -17.18 -5.08
N ARG A 261 13.66 -17.81 -3.95
CA ARG A 261 12.38 -18.54 -3.83
C ARG A 261 11.15 -17.68 -4.16
N ILE A 262 11.19 -16.41 -3.73
CA ILE A 262 10.09 -15.47 -4.02
C ILE A 262 10.09 -15.08 -5.51
N MET A 263 11.27 -14.80 -6.06
CA MET A 263 11.43 -14.52 -7.48
C MET A 263 10.88 -15.65 -8.33
N ASP A 264 11.25 -16.89 -8.04
CA ASP A 264 10.77 -18.10 -8.74
C ASP A 264 9.24 -18.20 -8.67
N ARG A 265 8.65 -17.94 -7.50
CA ARG A 265 7.20 -17.99 -7.30
C ARG A 265 6.44 -16.97 -8.16
N TYR A 266 7.03 -15.80 -8.39
CA TYR A 266 6.43 -14.75 -9.21
C TYR A 266 6.94 -14.73 -10.66
N GLY A 267 7.73 -15.73 -11.05
CA GLY A 267 8.26 -15.87 -12.41
C GLY A 267 9.26 -14.79 -12.79
N TYR A 268 10.06 -14.30 -11.81
CA TYR A 268 11.19 -13.42 -12.08
C TYR A 268 12.45 -14.22 -12.37
N SER A 269 13.15 -13.86 -13.44
CA SER A 269 14.49 -14.40 -13.72
C SER A 269 15.55 -13.63 -12.93
N ALA A 270 16.71 -14.26 -12.69
CA ALA A 270 17.87 -13.57 -12.10
C ALA A 270 18.37 -12.42 -12.99
N ASP A 271 18.16 -12.53 -14.29
CA ASP A 271 18.49 -11.50 -15.27
C ASP A 271 17.29 -10.57 -15.49
N VAL A 272 17.50 -9.28 -15.33
CA VAL A 272 16.52 -8.25 -15.70
C VAL A 272 16.62 -8.05 -17.22
N SER A 273 15.85 -8.82 -17.98
CA SER A 273 15.72 -8.62 -19.43
C SER A 273 14.93 -7.34 -19.76
#